data_19e12e59d1b82fbf689a8eacd7ab8d3f
#
_entry.id   19e12e59d1b82fbf689a8eacd7ab8d3f
#
_cell.length_a   1.000
_cell.length_b   1.000
_cell.length_c   1.000
_cell.angle_alpha   90.00
_cell.angle_beta   90.00
_cell.angle_gamma   90.00
#
_symmetry.space_group_name_H-M   'P 1'
#
loop_
_entity.id
_entity.type
_entity.pdbx_description
1 polymer ?
#
loop_
_entity_poly.entity_id
_entity_poly.type
_entity_poly.pdbx_seq_one_letter_code
_entity_poly.pdbx_strand_id
1 'polypeptide(L)'
;MERKNVKLSEVSPMMREYLKTKSEYEGILLFYRLGDFYEMFFEDALIASHELELTLTGKQAGLSERIPMCGIPHHALNVYLEKLIEKGFKVAICEQMEDPKTTKGIVKREVIQIVSAGTLTSPEIVNEKDFNYIASITDHKYIYSLSYADLLSGKVFTTYVSYDEEKLISLIVNLNIKEIIVKESFNIKLLHKLKSNYNVYISYYDNDIEYKQSNVFKNINEENLIKNTSLVLNYLTNSLKQNLSHIQEVELIDSSIFLELDKECIKNLELVETLRNKERQNSLLGFMDKTKTAMGSRLLKSYIISPSIDKEEIESRHNLVQKLIDEFLLKSELKSL
;
A
#
# COMPACT_ATOMS: atom_id res chain seq x y z
N MET A 1 14.20 -30.16 2.08
CA MET A 1 14.97 -29.92 0.84
C MET A 1 14.90 -28.44 0.52
N GLU A 2 16.03 -27.77 0.39
CA GLU A 2 16.09 -26.35 0.05
C GLU A 2 15.95 -26.15 -1.46
N ARG A 3 15.14 -25.19 -1.89
CA ARG A 3 14.88 -24.84 -3.30
C ARG A 3 16.17 -24.60 -4.10
N LYS A 4 17.14 -23.91 -3.49
CA LYS A 4 18.43 -23.56 -4.13
C LYS A 4 19.28 -24.77 -4.56
N ASN A 5 19.02 -25.94 -3.98
CA ASN A 5 19.75 -27.15 -4.28
C ASN A 5 19.10 -28.01 -5.36
N VAL A 6 17.99 -27.57 -5.93
CA VAL A 6 17.21 -28.32 -6.93
C VAL A 6 17.65 -27.97 -8.34
N LYS A 7 18.06 -28.97 -9.12
CA LYS A 7 18.40 -28.75 -10.53
C LYS A 7 17.14 -28.76 -11.40
N LEU A 8 17.02 -27.76 -12.28
CA LEU A 8 15.88 -27.62 -13.18
C LEU A 8 15.66 -28.81 -14.11
N SER A 9 16.71 -29.58 -14.43
CA SER A 9 16.62 -30.79 -15.27
C SER A 9 15.96 -31.98 -14.57
N GLU A 10 15.96 -32.00 -13.23
CA GLU A 10 15.51 -33.15 -12.42
C GLU A 10 14.03 -33.02 -12.00
N VAL A 11 13.41 -31.87 -12.25
CA VAL A 11 12.02 -31.60 -11.84
C VAL A 11 11.03 -31.70 -12.99
N SER A 12 9.76 -31.90 -12.64
CA SER A 12 8.65 -31.92 -13.57
C SER A 12 8.55 -30.58 -14.34
N PRO A 13 7.99 -30.58 -15.56
CA PRO A 13 7.88 -29.36 -16.36
C PRO A 13 7.17 -28.21 -15.63
N MET A 14 6.08 -28.49 -14.91
CA MET A 14 5.35 -27.49 -14.11
C MET A 14 6.24 -26.92 -12.99
N MET A 15 6.98 -27.76 -12.27
CA MET A 15 7.86 -27.32 -11.21
C MET A 15 9.05 -26.51 -11.74
N ARG A 16 9.49 -26.79 -12.96
CA ARG A 16 10.53 -25.98 -13.63
C ARG A 16 10.05 -24.55 -13.88
N GLU A 17 8.81 -24.38 -14.32
CA GLU A 17 8.23 -23.05 -14.53
C GLU A 17 8.03 -22.32 -13.19
N TYR A 18 7.53 -23.03 -12.16
CA TYR A 18 7.44 -22.48 -10.82
C TYR A 18 8.79 -21.94 -10.32
N LEU A 19 9.85 -22.73 -10.44
CA LEU A 19 11.18 -22.33 -9.97
C LEU A 19 11.75 -21.13 -10.73
N LYS A 20 11.49 -21.03 -12.05
CA LYS A 20 11.86 -19.88 -12.84
C LYS A 20 11.11 -18.63 -12.36
N THR A 21 9.79 -18.71 -12.24
CA THR A 21 8.98 -17.62 -11.74
C THR A 21 9.44 -17.20 -10.34
N LYS A 22 9.63 -18.17 -9.42
CA LYS A 22 10.07 -17.86 -8.05
C LYS A 22 11.43 -17.19 -7.98
N SER A 23 12.35 -17.49 -8.88
CA SER A 23 13.67 -16.84 -8.91
C SER A 23 13.60 -15.33 -9.24
N GLU A 24 12.55 -14.87 -9.88
CA GLU A 24 12.32 -13.45 -10.15
C GLU A 24 11.68 -12.71 -8.95
N TYR A 25 11.12 -13.46 -7.99
CA TYR A 25 10.40 -12.94 -6.82
C TYR A 25 11.01 -13.46 -5.51
N GLU A 26 12.33 -13.32 -5.37
CA GLU A 26 13.04 -13.71 -4.14
C GLU A 26 12.54 -12.88 -2.94
N GLY A 27 12.33 -13.54 -1.80
CA GLY A 27 11.84 -12.91 -0.58
C GLY A 27 10.35 -12.57 -0.57
N ILE A 28 9.61 -12.84 -1.66
CA ILE A 28 8.16 -12.63 -1.79
C ILE A 28 7.47 -13.99 -1.83
N LEU A 29 6.43 -14.22 -1.05
CA LEU A 29 5.66 -15.47 -1.09
C LEU A 29 4.95 -15.61 -2.44
N LEU A 30 5.16 -16.71 -3.15
CA LEU A 30 4.56 -16.95 -4.45
C LEU A 30 3.30 -17.81 -4.32
N PHE A 31 2.13 -17.21 -4.57
CA PHE A 31 0.86 -17.91 -4.68
C PHE A 31 0.67 -18.34 -6.12
N TYR A 32 0.94 -19.62 -6.39
CA TYR A 32 0.99 -20.17 -7.74
C TYR A 32 -0.30 -20.90 -8.08
N ARG A 33 -1.09 -20.39 -9.03
CA ARG A 33 -2.41 -20.94 -9.40
C ARG A 33 -2.28 -22.31 -10.07
N LEU A 34 -2.92 -23.31 -9.49
CA LEU A 34 -3.05 -24.67 -10.02
C LEU A 34 -4.50 -25.14 -9.89
N GLY A 35 -5.26 -25.07 -10.98
CA GLY A 35 -6.69 -25.37 -10.99
C GLY A 35 -7.44 -24.43 -10.02
N ASP A 36 -8.14 -24.99 -9.05
CA ASP A 36 -8.95 -24.24 -8.07
C ASP A 36 -8.19 -23.78 -6.83
N PHE A 37 -6.86 -24.00 -6.79
CA PHE A 37 -6.02 -23.64 -5.66
C PHE A 37 -4.89 -22.69 -6.06
N TYR A 38 -4.44 -21.88 -5.06
CA TYR A 38 -3.10 -21.33 -5.04
C TYR A 38 -2.24 -22.25 -4.20
N GLU A 39 -1.20 -22.81 -4.79
CA GLU A 39 -0.25 -23.70 -4.12
C GLU A 39 1.08 -22.95 -3.89
N MET A 40 1.66 -23.18 -2.73
CA MET A 40 2.98 -22.69 -2.34
C MET A 40 3.90 -23.89 -2.13
N PHE A 41 5.18 -23.74 -2.46
CA PHE A 41 6.14 -24.82 -2.40
C PHE A 41 7.41 -24.40 -1.67
N PHE A 42 8.21 -25.37 -1.24
CA PHE A 42 9.49 -25.20 -0.56
C PHE A 42 9.36 -24.28 0.67
N GLU A 43 10.24 -23.27 0.75
CA GLU A 43 10.28 -22.30 1.85
C GLU A 43 8.96 -21.53 1.99
N ASP A 44 8.34 -21.15 0.87
CA ASP A 44 7.05 -20.46 0.88
C ASP A 44 5.94 -21.31 1.51
N ALA A 45 5.97 -22.63 1.27
CA ALA A 45 5.00 -23.53 1.89
C ALA A 45 5.23 -23.65 3.41
N LEU A 46 6.47 -23.67 3.86
CA LEU A 46 6.81 -23.71 5.29
C LEU A 46 6.34 -22.44 6.00
N ILE A 47 6.63 -21.26 5.41
CA ILE A 47 6.22 -19.98 5.95
C ILE A 47 4.68 -19.88 5.96
N ALA A 48 4.05 -20.09 4.80
CA ALA A 48 2.60 -19.91 4.68
C ALA A 48 1.82 -20.92 5.55
N SER A 49 2.27 -22.18 5.67
CA SER A 49 1.61 -23.17 6.53
C SER A 49 1.67 -22.76 8.00
N HIS A 50 2.79 -22.20 8.46
CA HIS A 50 2.95 -21.72 9.83
C HIS A 50 2.10 -20.47 10.08
N GLU A 51 2.20 -19.47 9.20
CA GLU A 51 1.57 -18.17 9.41
C GLU A 51 0.05 -18.17 9.22
N LEU A 52 -0.44 -19.07 8.37
CA LEU A 52 -1.87 -19.19 8.04
C LEU A 52 -2.54 -20.40 8.69
N GLU A 53 -1.79 -21.18 9.49
CA GLU A 53 -2.25 -22.42 10.14
C GLU A 53 -2.79 -23.44 9.12
N LEU A 54 -2.10 -23.55 7.95
CA LEU A 54 -2.48 -24.49 6.90
C LEU A 54 -1.80 -25.84 7.09
N THR A 55 -2.46 -26.89 6.63
CA THR A 55 -1.87 -28.23 6.61
C THR A 55 -0.71 -28.28 5.63
N LEU A 56 0.49 -28.55 6.14
CA LEU A 56 1.67 -28.81 5.33
C LEU A 56 1.62 -30.24 4.79
N THR A 57 1.70 -30.37 3.48
CA THR A 57 1.71 -31.64 2.76
C THR A 57 2.95 -31.79 1.89
N GLY A 58 3.03 -32.85 1.09
CA GLY A 58 4.13 -33.05 0.16
C GLY A 58 3.63 -33.29 -1.27
N LYS A 59 4.26 -32.62 -2.25
CA LYS A 59 3.99 -32.80 -3.68
C LYS A 59 5.11 -33.54 -4.38
N GLN A 60 4.73 -34.47 -5.25
CA GLN A 60 5.69 -35.12 -6.14
C GLN A 60 6.07 -34.15 -7.26
N ALA A 61 7.34 -33.80 -7.33
CA ALA A 61 7.85 -32.79 -8.25
C ALA A 61 8.81 -33.35 -9.34
N GLY A 62 8.89 -34.66 -9.48
CA GLY A 62 9.87 -35.35 -10.34
C GLY A 62 11.13 -35.76 -9.59
N LEU A 63 11.28 -35.37 -8.33
CA LEU A 63 12.40 -35.72 -7.46
C LEU A 63 12.13 -37.03 -6.71
N SER A 64 13.17 -37.61 -6.13
CA SER A 64 13.09 -38.84 -5.29
C SER A 64 12.26 -38.60 -4.03
N GLU A 65 12.31 -37.39 -3.48
CA GLU A 65 11.56 -37.00 -2.29
C GLU A 65 10.41 -36.04 -2.66
N ARG A 66 9.33 -36.02 -1.84
CA ARG A 66 8.27 -35.04 -1.95
C ARG A 66 8.76 -33.69 -1.44
N ILE A 67 8.43 -32.62 -2.16
CA ILE A 67 8.70 -31.24 -1.71
C ILE A 67 7.60 -30.75 -0.79
N PRO A 68 7.90 -29.90 0.21
CA PRO A 68 6.90 -29.25 1.04
C PRO A 68 5.91 -28.47 0.18
N MET A 69 4.62 -28.60 0.49
CA MET A 69 3.54 -27.91 -0.20
C MET A 69 2.40 -27.61 0.77
N CYS A 70 1.82 -26.43 0.67
CA CYS A 70 0.51 -26.08 1.18
C CYS A 70 -0.30 -25.34 0.13
N GLY A 71 -1.61 -25.18 0.34
CA GLY A 71 -2.45 -24.50 -0.63
C GLY A 71 -3.72 -23.96 -0.01
N ILE A 72 -4.30 -22.97 -0.69
CA ILE A 72 -5.56 -22.34 -0.33
C ILE A 72 -6.52 -22.37 -1.53
N PRO A 73 -7.85 -22.48 -1.30
CA PRO A 73 -8.82 -22.33 -2.36
C PRO A 73 -8.73 -20.92 -2.98
N HIS A 74 -8.81 -20.81 -4.31
CA HIS A 74 -8.63 -19.52 -4.97
C HIS A 74 -9.68 -18.47 -4.58
N HIS A 75 -10.91 -18.89 -4.32
CA HIS A 75 -11.97 -17.98 -3.90
C HIS A 75 -11.78 -17.41 -2.48
N ALA A 76 -10.89 -18.00 -1.68
CA ALA A 76 -10.56 -17.54 -0.33
C ALA A 76 -9.31 -16.65 -0.30
N LEU A 77 -8.75 -16.27 -1.46
CA LEU A 77 -7.50 -15.54 -1.59
C LEU A 77 -7.42 -14.32 -0.66
N ASN A 78 -8.45 -13.45 -0.68
CA ASN A 78 -8.45 -12.18 0.05
C ASN A 78 -8.27 -12.38 1.56
N VAL A 79 -8.93 -13.37 2.15
CA VAL A 79 -8.84 -13.66 3.60
C VAL A 79 -7.43 -14.06 4.01
N TYR A 80 -6.73 -14.83 3.18
CA TYR A 80 -5.37 -15.28 3.47
C TYR A 80 -4.32 -14.20 3.15
N LEU A 81 -4.58 -13.37 2.13
CA LEU A 81 -3.73 -12.21 1.82
C LEU A 81 -3.72 -11.24 2.99
N GLU A 82 -4.89 -10.86 3.52
CA GLU A 82 -5.00 -9.96 4.66
C GLU A 82 -4.11 -10.42 5.82
N LYS A 83 -4.22 -11.67 6.24
CA LYS A 83 -3.43 -12.24 7.33
C LYS A 83 -1.92 -12.18 7.10
N LEU A 84 -1.46 -12.43 5.87
CA LEU A 84 -0.03 -12.37 5.55
C LEU A 84 0.48 -10.94 5.49
N ILE A 85 -0.31 -10.04 4.90
CA ILE A 85 0.05 -8.62 4.78
C ILE A 85 0.11 -7.96 6.15
N GLU A 86 -0.84 -8.25 7.07
CA GLU A 86 -0.80 -7.78 8.45
C GLU A 86 0.46 -8.24 9.21
N LYS A 87 0.98 -9.41 8.86
CA LYS A 87 2.24 -9.95 9.40
C LYS A 87 3.49 -9.45 8.66
N GLY A 88 3.34 -8.60 7.66
CA GLY A 88 4.44 -7.94 6.93
C GLY A 88 5.01 -8.73 5.77
N PHE A 89 4.34 -9.77 5.31
CA PHE A 89 4.75 -10.49 4.13
C PHE A 89 4.28 -9.79 2.86
N LYS A 90 5.02 -9.96 1.77
CA LYS A 90 4.59 -9.64 0.41
C LYS A 90 4.19 -10.91 -0.30
N VAL A 91 3.17 -10.84 -1.13
CA VAL A 91 2.65 -11.98 -1.89
C VAL A 91 2.61 -11.65 -3.37
N ALA A 92 3.26 -12.46 -4.20
CA ALA A 92 3.14 -12.43 -5.65
C ALA A 92 2.02 -13.39 -6.08
N ILE A 93 1.01 -12.86 -6.76
CA ILE A 93 -0.10 -13.64 -7.28
C ILE A 93 0.21 -14.06 -8.71
N CYS A 94 0.35 -15.36 -8.92
CA CYS A 94 0.63 -15.96 -10.22
C CYS A 94 -0.62 -16.67 -10.74
N GLU A 95 -1.21 -16.15 -11.82
CA GLU A 95 -2.43 -16.64 -12.43
C GLU A 95 -2.20 -17.46 -13.69
N GLN A 96 -3.17 -18.30 -14.00
CA GLN A 96 -3.26 -19.01 -15.28
C GLN A 96 -3.76 -18.03 -16.34
N MET A 97 -2.97 -17.84 -17.40
CA MET A 97 -3.29 -16.91 -18.49
C MET A 97 -4.10 -17.58 -19.63
N GLU A 98 -4.29 -18.90 -19.54
CA GLU A 98 -4.99 -19.70 -20.55
C GLU A 98 -5.99 -20.64 -19.85
N ASP A 99 -7.05 -20.99 -20.57
CA ASP A 99 -8.03 -21.98 -20.09
C ASP A 99 -7.40 -23.39 -20.13
N PRO A 100 -7.28 -24.08 -18.99
CA PRO A 100 -6.75 -25.45 -18.94
C PRO A 100 -7.49 -26.45 -19.81
N LYS A 101 -8.77 -26.20 -20.15
CA LYS A 101 -9.60 -27.10 -20.96
C LYS A 101 -9.27 -27.01 -22.45
N THR A 102 -8.70 -25.90 -22.91
CA THR A 102 -8.41 -25.65 -24.33
C THR A 102 -6.93 -25.75 -24.66
N THR A 103 -6.04 -25.65 -23.64
CA THR A 103 -4.60 -25.61 -23.85
C THR A 103 -4.01 -27.03 -23.99
N LYS A 104 -3.25 -27.26 -25.08
CA LYS A 104 -2.46 -28.46 -25.25
C LYS A 104 -1.08 -28.24 -24.62
N GLY A 105 -0.84 -28.83 -23.46
CA GLY A 105 0.45 -28.76 -22.76
C GLY A 105 0.35 -28.06 -21.39
N ILE A 106 1.41 -27.35 -21.02
CA ILE A 106 1.46 -26.60 -19.74
C ILE A 106 0.79 -25.27 -19.93
N VAL A 107 -0.24 -25.00 -19.15
CA VAL A 107 -0.94 -23.71 -19.12
C VAL A 107 0.06 -22.60 -18.71
N LYS A 108 0.14 -21.54 -19.51
CA LYS A 108 0.98 -20.38 -19.25
C LYS A 108 0.52 -19.68 -17.98
N ARG A 109 1.48 -19.29 -17.14
CA ARG A 109 1.23 -18.56 -15.90
C ARG A 109 2.12 -17.34 -15.82
N GLU A 110 1.57 -16.27 -15.29
CA GLU A 110 2.30 -15.01 -15.09
C GLU A 110 1.94 -14.41 -13.74
N VAL A 111 2.88 -13.71 -13.13
CA VAL A 111 2.61 -12.90 -11.94
C VAL A 111 1.87 -11.65 -12.40
N ILE A 112 0.62 -11.55 -11.98
CA ILE A 112 -0.28 -10.44 -12.34
C ILE A 112 -0.22 -9.29 -11.35
N GLN A 113 0.21 -9.56 -10.11
CA GLN A 113 0.27 -8.54 -9.04
C GLN A 113 1.21 -8.99 -7.92
N ILE A 114 1.88 -8.01 -7.30
CA ILE A 114 2.53 -8.15 -6.00
C ILE A 114 1.70 -7.37 -4.98
N VAL A 115 1.21 -8.06 -3.96
CA VAL A 115 0.41 -7.47 -2.88
C VAL A 115 1.29 -7.22 -1.67
N SER A 116 1.21 -6.01 -1.14
CA SER A 116 1.89 -5.53 0.08
C SER A 116 0.95 -4.65 0.90
N ALA A 117 1.40 -4.16 2.05
CA ALA A 117 0.57 -3.31 2.92
C ALA A 117 0.05 -2.04 2.23
N GLY A 118 0.85 -1.45 1.35
CA GLY A 118 0.47 -0.24 0.61
C GLY A 118 -0.25 -0.50 -0.72
N THR A 119 -0.17 -1.73 -1.26
CA THR A 119 -0.82 -2.08 -2.54
C THR A 119 -2.10 -2.91 -2.38
N LEU A 120 -2.52 -3.15 -1.15
CA LEU A 120 -3.78 -3.83 -0.85
C LEU A 120 -4.96 -2.89 -1.12
N THR A 121 -5.76 -3.19 -2.14
CA THR A 121 -6.88 -2.33 -2.60
C THR A 121 -8.25 -3.00 -2.49
N SER A 122 -8.32 -4.25 -2.00
CA SER A 122 -9.58 -4.99 -1.91
C SER A 122 -10.57 -4.26 -1.00
N PRO A 123 -11.77 -3.88 -1.48
CA PRO A 123 -12.79 -3.17 -0.69
C PRO A 123 -13.25 -3.94 0.55
N GLU A 124 -13.11 -5.25 0.52
CA GLU A 124 -13.45 -6.15 1.63
C GLU A 124 -12.49 -6.01 2.82
N ILE A 125 -11.26 -5.51 2.57
CA ILE A 125 -10.18 -5.47 3.54
C ILE A 125 -9.88 -4.03 3.97
N VAL A 126 -9.91 -3.10 3.03
CA VAL A 126 -9.60 -1.69 3.28
C VAL A 126 -10.87 -0.94 3.66
N ASN A 127 -10.85 -0.30 4.84
CA ASN A 127 -11.94 0.60 5.21
C ASN A 127 -11.99 1.77 4.23
N GLU A 128 -13.03 1.86 3.42
CA GLU A 128 -13.21 2.91 2.40
C GLU A 128 -13.17 4.34 2.98
N LYS A 129 -13.40 4.50 4.29
CA LYS A 129 -13.35 5.77 4.99
C LYS A 129 -11.95 6.19 5.46
N ASP A 130 -10.95 5.34 5.27
CA ASP A 130 -9.56 5.63 5.59
C ASP A 130 -8.70 5.72 4.33
N PHE A 131 -7.69 6.59 4.35
CA PHE A 131 -6.65 6.58 3.33
C PHE A 131 -5.71 5.41 3.54
N ASN A 132 -5.30 4.77 2.45
CA ASN A 132 -4.26 3.76 2.43
C ASN A 132 -3.06 4.28 1.65
N TYR A 133 -2.28 5.13 2.30
CA TYR A 133 -1.13 5.74 1.66
C TYR A 133 0.07 4.79 1.62
N ILE A 134 0.68 4.75 0.44
CA ILE A 134 2.02 4.25 0.22
C ILE A 134 2.93 5.43 -0.10
N ALA A 135 4.14 5.45 0.43
CA ALA A 135 5.02 6.60 0.29
C ALA A 135 6.44 6.21 -0.12
N SER A 136 7.15 7.17 -0.68
CA SER A 136 8.61 7.12 -0.84
C SER A 136 9.27 8.24 -0.06
N ILE A 137 10.47 7.99 0.45
CA ILE A 137 11.27 8.97 1.17
C ILE A 137 12.68 8.97 0.61
N THR A 138 13.19 10.17 0.36
CA THR A 138 14.59 10.38 0.02
C THR A 138 15.26 11.34 1.01
N ASP A 139 16.42 10.95 1.51
CA ASP A 139 17.28 11.76 2.38
C ASP A 139 18.26 12.56 1.55
N HIS A 140 18.14 13.89 1.59
CA HIS A 140 19.06 14.84 0.91
C HIS A 140 20.11 15.40 1.87
N LYS A 141 20.26 14.85 3.10
CA LYS A 141 21.20 15.23 4.16
C LYS A 141 20.94 16.59 4.83
N TYR A 142 20.05 17.40 4.30
CA TYR A 142 19.65 18.70 4.85
C TYR A 142 18.13 18.89 4.84
N ILE A 143 17.41 18.03 4.11
CA ILE A 143 15.95 18.00 4.00
C ILE A 143 15.53 16.60 3.58
N TYR A 144 14.35 16.18 3.95
CA TYR A 144 13.70 14.98 3.40
C TYR A 144 12.72 15.38 2.31
N SER A 145 12.62 14.58 1.24
CA SER A 145 11.45 14.59 0.37
C SER A 145 10.55 13.41 0.71
N LEU A 146 9.27 13.67 0.84
CA LEU A 146 8.23 12.68 1.07
C LEU A 146 7.19 12.77 -0.05
N SER A 147 6.96 11.67 -0.77
CA SER A 147 5.89 11.57 -1.75
C SER A 147 4.99 10.40 -1.39
N TYR A 148 3.68 10.59 -1.46
CA TYR A 148 2.73 9.54 -1.09
C TYR A 148 1.54 9.51 -2.03
N ALA A 149 1.02 8.31 -2.24
CA ALA A 149 -0.07 8.03 -3.16
C ALA A 149 -1.18 7.23 -2.49
N ASP A 150 -2.43 7.54 -2.83
CA ASP A 150 -3.60 6.73 -2.55
C ASP A 150 -4.06 6.05 -3.84
N LEU A 151 -3.89 4.75 -3.90
CA LEU A 151 -4.22 3.96 -5.10
C LEU A 151 -5.70 3.98 -5.47
N LEU A 152 -6.59 4.07 -4.49
CA LEU A 152 -8.03 4.03 -4.73
C LEU A 152 -8.54 5.32 -5.39
N SER A 153 -8.02 6.48 -4.98
CA SER A 153 -8.42 7.78 -5.55
C SER A 153 -7.52 8.24 -6.68
N GLY A 154 -6.35 7.65 -6.85
CA GLY A 154 -5.34 8.08 -7.81
C GLY A 154 -4.63 9.39 -7.43
N LYS A 155 -4.85 9.90 -6.21
CA LYS A 155 -4.20 11.11 -5.73
C LYS A 155 -2.77 10.86 -5.33
N VAL A 156 -1.89 11.77 -5.73
CA VAL A 156 -0.47 11.74 -5.42
C VAL A 156 -0.04 13.08 -4.87
N PHE A 157 0.68 13.05 -3.78
CA PHE A 157 1.15 14.23 -3.07
C PHE A 157 2.66 14.17 -2.91
N THR A 158 3.29 15.34 -2.89
CA THR A 158 4.71 15.46 -2.60
C THR A 158 5.00 16.67 -1.75
N THR A 159 5.98 16.59 -0.87
CA THR A 159 6.36 17.67 0.03
C THR A 159 7.80 17.54 0.46
N TYR A 160 8.37 18.65 0.93
CA TYR A 160 9.61 18.65 1.70
C TYR A 160 9.29 18.60 3.19
N VAL A 161 10.12 17.88 3.92
CA VAL A 161 10.07 17.81 5.39
C VAL A 161 11.44 18.25 5.91
N SER A 162 11.46 19.13 6.92
CA SER A 162 12.70 19.55 7.56
C SER A 162 13.55 18.36 7.98
N TYR A 163 14.88 18.54 8.05
CA TYR A 163 15.80 17.47 8.46
C TYR A 163 15.70 17.17 9.96
N ASP A 164 14.54 16.67 10.34
CA ASP A 164 14.14 16.32 11.68
C ASP A 164 13.37 14.99 11.64
N GLU A 165 13.96 13.97 12.27
CA GLU A 165 13.38 12.61 12.27
C GLU A 165 12.02 12.56 12.97
N GLU A 166 11.80 13.32 14.03
CA GLU A 166 10.54 13.30 14.79
C GLU A 166 9.41 13.93 13.98
N LYS A 167 9.68 15.02 13.25
CA LYS A 167 8.72 15.63 12.33
C LYS A 167 8.36 14.70 11.19
N LEU A 168 9.36 14.03 10.59
CA LEU A 168 9.12 13.06 9.53
C LEU A 168 8.27 11.89 10.05
N ILE A 169 8.60 11.32 11.20
CA ILE A 169 7.83 10.25 11.82
C ILE A 169 6.40 10.69 12.12
N SER A 170 6.23 11.88 12.71
CA SER A 170 4.89 12.41 13.01
C SER A 170 4.04 12.54 11.76
N LEU A 171 4.59 13.04 10.66
CA LEU A 171 3.88 13.17 9.39
C LEU A 171 3.49 11.80 8.82
N ILE A 172 4.41 10.83 8.81
CA ILE A 172 4.16 9.46 8.35
C ILE A 172 3.02 8.80 9.14
N VAL A 173 3.05 8.96 10.45
CA VAL A 173 2.07 8.36 11.35
C VAL A 173 0.70 9.04 11.23
N ASN A 174 0.67 10.37 11.16
CA ASN A 174 -0.57 11.14 11.03
C ASN A 174 -1.28 10.87 9.69
N LEU A 175 -0.50 10.74 8.62
CA LEU A 175 -1.02 10.32 7.31
C LEU A 175 -1.42 8.84 7.26
N ASN A 176 -1.14 8.06 8.32
CA ASN A 176 -1.39 6.62 8.37
C ASN A 176 -0.74 5.87 7.20
N ILE A 177 0.49 6.26 6.84
CA ILE A 177 1.26 5.60 5.78
C ILE A 177 1.54 4.17 6.19
N LYS A 178 1.13 3.21 5.37
CA LYS A 178 1.26 1.77 5.66
C LYS A 178 2.57 1.19 5.17
N GLU A 179 3.08 1.70 4.08
CA GLU A 179 4.31 1.20 3.45
C GLU A 179 5.16 2.36 2.96
N ILE A 180 6.46 2.26 3.23
CA ILE A 180 7.44 3.24 2.78
C ILE A 180 8.45 2.56 1.88
N ILE A 181 8.69 3.19 0.74
CA ILE A 181 9.64 2.79 -0.27
C ILE A 181 10.89 3.63 -0.10
N VAL A 182 12.03 3.00 0.01
CA VAL A 182 13.33 3.64 0.14
C VAL A 182 14.38 2.94 -0.70
N LYS A 183 15.47 3.64 -0.98
CA LYS A 183 16.68 3.03 -1.52
C LYS A 183 17.46 2.30 -0.42
N GLU A 184 18.26 1.31 -0.77
CA GLU A 184 19.08 0.53 0.18
C GLU A 184 20.03 1.41 1.01
N SER A 185 20.42 2.57 0.47
CA SER A 185 21.31 3.55 1.16
C SER A 185 20.63 4.37 2.26
N PHE A 186 19.33 4.22 2.48
CA PHE A 186 18.59 5.02 3.47
C PHE A 186 18.95 4.65 4.92
N ASN A 187 18.74 5.59 5.86
CA ASN A 187 19.07 5.44 7.27
C ASN A 187 18.36 4.25 7.94
N ILE A 188 19.08 3.16 8.16
CA ILE A 188 18.55 1.90 8.72
C ILE A 188 17.97 2.09 10.14
N LYS A 189 18.53 3.00 10.96
CA LYS A 189 18.05 3.24 12.33
C LYS A 189 16.66 3.84 12.33
N LEU A 190 16.43 4.81 11.42
CA LEU A 190 15.11 5.43 11.25
C LEU A 190 14.09 4.41 10.74
N LEU A 191 14.46 3.58 9.76
CA LEU A 191 13.60 2.51 9.25
C LEU A 191 13.22 1.49 10.32
N HIS A 192 14.19 1.11 11.16
CA HIS A 192 13.92 0.21 12.28
C HIS A 192 12.92 0.82 13.27
N LYS A 193 13.07 2.12 13.60
CA LYS A 193 12.14 2.86 14.48
C LYS A 193 10.73 2.90 13.91
N LEU A 194 10.58 3.19 12.61
CA LEU A 194 9.30 3.18 11.90
C LEU A 194 8.64 1.80 11.92
N LYS A 195 9.41 0.75 11.66
CA LYS A 195 8.91 -0.62 11.63
C LYS A 195 8.50 -1.10 13.03
N SER A 196 9.38 -0.95 14.04
CA SER A 196 9.15 -1.53 15.37
C SER A 196 8.11 -0.77 16.19
N ASN A 197 8.08 0.57 16.12
CA ASN A 197 7.24 1.39 16.98
C ASN A 197 5.91 1.78 16.35
N TYR A 198 5.86 1.81 15.02
CA TYR A 198 4.70 2.34 14.29
C TYR A 198 4.10 1.35 13.28
N ASN A 199 4.66 0.15 13.20
CA ASN A 199 4.18 -0.91 12.30
C ASN A 199 4.10 -0.48 10.83
N VAL A 200 5.06 0.34 10.38
CA VAL A 200 5.19 0.76 8.99
C VAL A 200 6.04 -0.25 8.23
N TYR A 201 5.54 -0.73 7.11
CA TYR A 201 6.28 -1.67 6.26
C TYR A 201 7.32 -0.94 5.43
N ILE A 202 8.49 -1.55 5.29
CA ILE A 202 9.60 -0.99 4.52
C ILE A 202 9.86 -1.84 3.30
N SER A 203 9.91 -1.18 2.16
CA SER A 203 10.20 -1.80 0.86
C SER A 203 11.41 -1.13 0.23
N TYR A 204 12.40 -1.93 -0.11
CA TYR A 204 13.56 -1.45 -0.84
C TYR A 204 13.29 -1.49 -2.34
N TYR A 205 13.56 -0.39 -3.00
CA TYR A 205 13.40 -0.28 -4.44
C TYR A 205 14.40 0.72 -5.01
N ASP A 206 15.38 0.23 -5.76
CA ASP A 206 16.37 1.05 -6.43
C ASP A 206 15.99 1.25 -7.88
N ASN A 207 15.43 2.43 -8.16
CA ASN A 207 15.10 2.86 -9.51
C ASN A 207 15.25 4.38 -9.61
N ASP A 208 16.17 4.82 -10.44
CA ASP A 208 16.44 6.24 -10.70
C ASP A 208 15.75 6.75 -11.98
N ILE A 209 14.91 5.92 -12.60
CA ILE A 209 14.21 6.28 -13.83
C ILE A 209 13.03 7.19 -13.49
N GLU A 210 12.97 8.35 -14.14
CA GLU A 210 11.82 9.23 -14.05
C GLU A 210 10.56 8.53 -14.57
N TYR A 211 9.43 8.78 -13.91
CA TYR A 211 8.17 8.16 -14.26
C TYR A 211 7.71 8.60 -15.66
N LYS A 212 7.35 7.64 -16.51
CA LYS A 212 7.14 7.85 -17.96
C LYS A 212 6.03 8.85 -18.31
N GLN A 213 5.01 8.99 -17.44
CA GLN A 213 3.90 9.92 -17.67
C GLN A 213 4.27 11.31 -17.15
N SER A 214 5.04 12.06 -17.91
CA SER A 214 5.50 13.42 -17.50
C SER A 214 4.37 14.41 -17.23
N ASN A 215 3.19 14.19 -17.80
CA ASN A 215 2.02 15.03 -17.58
C ASN A 215 1.51 15.05 -16.12
N VAL A 216 1.87 14.07 -15.28
CA VAL A 216 1.51 14.07 -13.87
C VAL A 216 2.30 15.10 -13.05
N PHE A 217 3.46 15.58 -13.57
CA PHE A 217 4.36 16.53 -12.90
C PHE A 217 4.19 17.98 -13.35
N LYS A 218 3.12 18.36 -14.05
CA LYS A 218 2.96 19.71 -14.65
C LYS A 218 3.19 20.85 -13.66
N ASN A 219 2.85 20.65 -12.40
CA ASN A 219 2.92 21.66 -11.34
C ASN A 219 4.14 21.49 -10.43
N ILE A 220 5.04 20.56 -10.72
CA ILE A 220 6.24 20.28 -9.93
C ILE A 220 7.49 20.57 -10.78
N ASN A 221 8.32 21.49 -10.31
CA ASN A 221 9.55 21.89 -10.99
C ASN A 221 10.81 21.39 -10.28
N GLU A 222 10.69 20.95 -9.04
CA GLU A 222 11.80 20.53 -8.19
C GLU A 222 12.21 19.09 -8.52
N GLU A 223 13.42 18.94 -9.06
CA GLU A 223 13.97 17.66 -9.51
C GLU A 223 13.97 16.59 -8.41
N ASN A 224 14.26 16.98 -7.17
CA ASN A 224 14.27 16.06 -6.03
C ASN A 224 12.87 15.49 -5.72
N LEU A 225 11.82 16.31 -5.83
CA LEU A 225 10.44 15.88 -5.63
C LEU A 225 9.98 14.99 -6.79
N ILE A 226 10.33 15.34 -8.03
CA ILE A 226 10.05 14.52 -9.21
C ILE A 226 10.68 13.13 -9.07
N LYS A 227 11.97 13.06 -8.71
CA LYS A 227 12.69 11.79 -8.50
C LYS A 227 12.06 10.95 -7.39
N ASN A 228 11.76 11.58 -6.25
CA ASN A 228 11.15 10.87 -5.13
C ASN A 228 9.73 10.37 -5.47
N THR A 229 8.91 11.17 -6.15
CA THR A 229 7.57 10.76 -6.59
C THR A 229 7.66 9.66 -7.66
N SER A 230 8.63 9.75 -8.56
CA SER A 230 8.89 8.70 -9.56
C SER A 230 9.23 7.36 -8.92
N LEU A 231 9.91 7.35 -7.78
CA LEU A 231 10.25 6.14 -7.04
C LEU A 231 8.98 5.40 -6.60
N VAL A 232 8.01 6.07 -5.97
CA VAL A 232 6.75 5.45 -5.56
C VAL A 232 5.90 5.03 -6.75
N LEU A 233 5.78 5.84 -7.79
CA LEU A 233 4.96 5.52 -8.96
C LEU A 233 5.52 4.34 -9.78
N ASN A 234 6.84 4.28 -9.95
CA ASN A 234 7.50 3.15 -10.60
C ASN A 234 7.37 1.85 -9.79
N TYR A 235 7.49 1.94 -8.45
CA TYR A 235 7.26 0.80 -7.58
C TYR A 235 5.82 0.28 -7.72
N LEU A 236 4.83 1.16 -7.70
CA LEU A 236 3.42 0.81 -7.86
C LEU A 236 3.14 0.17 -9.22
N THR A 237 3.64 0.76 -10.30
CA THR A 237 3.51 0.21 -11.66
C THR A 237 4.11 -1.19 -11.75
N ASN A 238 5.29 -1.39 -11.15
CA ASN A 238 5.96 -2.69 -11.14
C ASN A 238 5.22 -3.72 -10.27
N SER A 239 4.68 -3.30 -9.13
CA SER A 239 3.95 -4.19 -8.21
C SER A 239 2.59 -4.59 -8.75
N LEU A 240 1.85 -3.66 -9.32
CA LEU A 240 0.52 -3.91 -9.87
C LEU A 240 0.54 -4.52 -11.28
N LYS A 241 1.71 -4.52 -11.94
CA LYS A 241 1.87 -4.99 -13.33
C LYS A 241 0.90 -4.32 -14.33
N GLN A 242 0.45 -3.12 -14.01
CA GLN A 242 -0.53 -2.35 -14.78
C GLN A 242 -0.09 -0.90 -14.91
N ASN A 243 -0.52 -0.26 -15.99
CA ASN A 243 -0.36 1.18 -16.12
C ASN A 243 -1.32 1.91 -15.15
N LEU A 244 -0.80 2.86 -14.42
CA LEU A 244 -1.56 3.67 -13.47
C LEU A 244 -2.26 4.84 -14.18
N SER A 245 -3.15 4.53 -15.13
CA SER A 245 -3.82 5.55 -15.96
C SER A 245 -4.77 6.46 -15.17
N HIS A 246 -5.19 6.04 -13.98
CA HIS A 246 -6.07 6.81 -13.09
C HIS A 246 -5.33 7.76 -12.15
N ILE A 247 -4.00 7.75 -12.16
CA ILE A 247 -3.19 8.66 -11.36
C ILE A 247 -3.42 10.10 -11.83
N GLN A 248 -3.73 10.96 -10.88
CA GLN A 248 -3.96 12.39 -11.10
C GLN A 248 -2.64 13.17 -11.13
N GLU A 249 -2.73 14.46 -11.40
CA GLU A 249 -1.58 15.37 -11.29
C GLU A 249 -1.05 15.37 -9.85
N VAL A 250 0.27 15.41 -9.70
CA VAL A 250 0.93 15.45 -8.39
C VAL A 250 0.67 16.80 -7.75
N GLU A 251 0.15 16.78 -6.53
CA GLU A 251 -0.09 17.97 -5.73
C GLU A 251 1.13 18.24 -4.82
N LEU A 252 1.69 19.44 -4.94
CA LEU A 252 2.70 19.92 -4.00
C LEU A 252 1.99 20.40 -2.72
N ILE A 253 2.33 19.77 -1.60
CA ILE A 253 1.81 20.15 -0.30
C ILE A 253 2.82 21.05 0.42
N ASP A 254 2.41 22.27 0.72
CA ASP A 254 3.13 23.11 1.64
C ASP A 254 2.74 22.75 3.09
N SER A 255 3.62 22.01 3.76
CA SER A 255 3.34 21.60 5.15
C SER A 255 3.30 22.78 6.12
N SER A 256 3.82 23.95 5.74
CA SER A 256 3.86 25.15 6.59
C SER A 256 2.48 25.79 6.82
N ILE A 257 1.50 25.49 5.96
CA ILE A 257 0.13 26.04 6.08
C ILE A 257 -0.77 25.21 6.98
N PHE A 258 -0.26 24.12 7.57
CA PHE A 258 -1.03 23.28 8.49
C PHE A 258 -0.50 23.38 9.92
N LEU A 259 -1.41 23.30 10.88
CA LEU A 259 -1.05 23.16 12.28
C LEU A 259 -0.39 21.78 12.50
N GLU A 260 0.85 21.79 12.96
CA GLU A 260 1.56 20.55 13.30
C GLU A 260 0.94 19.97 14.61
N LEU A 261 0.20 18.88 14.48
CA LEU A 261 -0.28 18.07 15.60
C LEU A 261 0.53 16.79 15.65
N ASP A 262 1.19 16.54 16.76
CA ASP A 262 1.86 15.27 16.98
C ASP A 262 0.85 14.14 17.30
N LYS A 263 1.32 12.90 17.20
CA LYS A 263 0.49 11.72 17.43
C LYS A 263 -0.11 11.70 18.84
N GLU A 264 0.65 12.12 19.85
CA GLU A 264 0.17 12.11 21.22
C GLU A 264 -0.91 13.18 21.44
N CYS A 265 -0.78 14.33 20.78
CA CYS A 265 -1.82 15.36 20.76
C CYS A 265 -3.12 14.83 20.13
N ILE A 266 -3.05 14.23 18.94
CA ILE A 266 -4.19 13.64 18.24
C ILE A 266 -4.88 12.58 19.12
N LYS A 267 -4.09 11.73 19.76
CA LYS A 267 -4.56 10.65 20.62
C LYS A 267 -5.16 11.19 21.93
N ASN A 268 -4.45 12.10 22.63
CA ASN A 268 -4.89 12.62 23.94
C ASN A 268 -6.13 13.49 23.83
N LEU A 269 -6.33 14.18 22.70
CA LEU A 269 -7.53 14.94 22.40
C LEU A 269 -8.67 14.07 21.82
N GLU A 270 -8.43 12.77 21.66
CA GLU A 270 -9.40 11.82 21.06
C GLU A 270 -9.98 12.34 19.75
N LEU A 271 -9.12 12.87 18.86
CA LEU A 271 -9.59 13.50 17.62
C LEU A 271 -10.18 12.50 16.64
N VAL A 272 -9.60 11.30 16.55
CA VAL A 272 -9.97 10.28 15.56
C VAL A 272 -10.56 9.03 16.21
N GLU A 273 -10.03 8.62 17.36
CA GLU A 273 -10.44 7.44 18.12
C GLU A 273 -10.34 7.70 19.62
N THR A 274 -11.10 6.93 20.41
CA THR A 274 -11.07 7.04 21.86
C THR A 274 -9.81 6.38 22.46
N LEU A 275 -9.29 6.95 23.56
CA LEU A 275 -8.10 6.44 24.25
C LEU A 275 -8.29 5.00 24.76
N ARG A 276 -9.47 4.71 25.30
CA ARG A 276 -9.74 3.45 26.01
C ARG A 276 -9.99 2.28 25.06
N ASN A 277 -10.90 2.48 24.11
CA ASN A 277 -11.40 1.38 23.26
C ASN A 277 -10.85 1.43 21.84
N LYS A 278 -10.13 2.50 21.46
CA LYS A 278 -9.69 2.77 20.10
C LYS A 278 -10.82 2.74 19.07
N GLU A 279 -11.99 3.22 19.48
CA GLU A 279 -13.19 3.28 18.66
C GLU A 279 -13.37 4.67 18.10
N ARG A 280 -13.82 4.76 16.85
CA ARG A 280 -14.19 6.04 16.22
C ARG A 280 -15.40 6.68 16.91
N GLN A 281 -16.35 5.88 17.34
CA GLN A 281 -17.51 6.34 18.09
C GLN A 281 -17.07 7.05 19.39
N ASN A 282 -17.66 8.21 19.69
CA ASN A 282 -17.30 9.07 20.82
C ASN A 282 -15.97 9.85 20.70
N SER A 283 -15.28 9.78 19.57
CA SER A 283 -14.19 10.71 19.22
C SER A 283 -14.75 11.98 18.57
N LEU A 284 -13.92 13.03 18.41
CA LEU A 284 -14.31 14.25 17.68
C LEU A 284 -14.77 13.90 16.25
N LEU A 285 -13.98 13.09 15.53
CA LEU A 285 -14.32 12.64 14.18
C LEU A 285 -15.64 11.86 14.18
N GLY A 286 -15.84 10.95 15.13
CA GLY A 286 -17.06 10.16 15.23
C GLY A 286 -18.32 11.02 15.47
N PHE A 287 -18.19 12.09 16.27
CA PHE A 287 -19.25 13.04 16.51
C PHE A 287 -19.57 13.90 15.27
N MET A 288 -18.53 14.39 14.58
CA MET A 288 -18.68 15.30 13.44
C MET A 288 -19.05 14.61 12.15
N ASP A 289 -18.66 13.35 11.94
CA ASP A 289 -18.84 12.66 10.67
C ASP A 289 -20.31 12.30 10.41
N LYS A 290 -20.95 13.17 9.64
CA LYS A 290 -22.30 12.97 9.07
C LYS A 290 -22.23 12.90 7.55
N THR A 291 -21.05 12.67 7.00
CA THR A 291 -20.84 12.59 5.55
C THR A 291 -21.58 11.38 4.95
N LYS A 292 -21.96 11.49 3.69
CA LYS A 292 -22.68 10.45 2.95
C LYS A 292 -21.76 9.57 2.11
N THR A 293 -20.55 10.06 1.82
CA THR A 293 -19.57 9.37 0.98
C THR A 293 -18.28 9.05 1.74
N ALA A 294 -17.60 8.02 1.34
CA ALA A 294 -16.28 7.68 1.86
C ALA A 294 -15.27 8.82 1.62
N MET A 295 -15.33 9.47 0.47
CA MET A 295 -14.46 10.62 0.15
C MET A 295 -14.69 11.79 1.11
N GLY A 296 -15.95 12.12 1.41
CA GLY A 296 -16.28 13.17 2.37
C GLY A 296 -15.78 12.85 3.78
N SER A 297 -15.91 11.60 4.23
CA SER A 297 -15.38 11.15 5.52
C SER A 297 -13.86 11.26 5.59
N ARG A 298 -13.14 10.87 4.54
CA ARG A 298 -11.69 11.03 4.44
C ARG A 298 -11.26 12.49 4.47
N LEU A 299 -11.95 13.36 3.73
CA LEU A 299 -11.66 14.79 3.73
C LEU A 299 -11.90 15.41 5.10
N LEU A 300 -13.00 15.08 5.76
CA LEU A 300 -13.28 15.57 7.13
C LEU A 300 -12.19 15.12 8.09
N LYS A 301 -11.76 13.85 8.02
CA LYS A 301 -10.66 13.34 8.84
C LYS A 301 -9.37 14.13 8.60
N SER A 302 -9.01 14.41 7.34
CA SER A 302 -7.81 15.18 7.02
C SER A 302 -7.87 16.61 7.60
N TYR A 303 -9.02 17.26 7.58
CA TYR A 303 -9.21 18.57 8.17
C TYR A 303 -9.06 18.59 9.70
N ILE A 304 -9.38 17.49 10.38
CA ILE A 304 -9.26 17.36 11.83
C ILE A 304 -7.80 17.09 12.24
N ILE A 305 -7.09 16.22 11.50
CA ILE A 305 -5.70 15.83 11.87
C ILE A 305 -4.64 16.80 11.34
N SER A 306 -4.97 17.59 10.30
CA SER A 306 -4.11 18.60 9.70
C SER A 306 -4.91 19.89 9.48
N PRO A 307 -5.28 20.61 10.55
CA PRO A 307 -6.03 21.85 10.42
C PRO A 307 -5.21 22.91 9.69
N SER A 308 -5.84 23.61 8.74
CA SER A 308 -5.20 24.74 8.08
C SER A 308 -4.99 25.91 9.06
N ILE A 309 -3.86 26.60 8.95
CA ILE A 309 -3.59 27.88 9.60
C ILE A 309 -3.65 29.04 8.63
N ASP A 310 -3.87 28.75 7.34
CA ASP A 310 -4.06 29.75 6.32
C ASP A 310 -5.46 30.36 6.43
N LYS A 311 -5.50 31.66 6.73
CA LYS A 311 -6.75 32.41 6.91
C LYS A 311 -7.61 32.41 5.67
N GLU A 312 -7.05 32.57 4.49
CA GLU A 312 -7.80 32.63 3.22
C GLU A 312 -8.49 31.30 2.93
N GLU A 313 -7.78 30.21 3.15
CA GLU A 313 -8.35 28.87 3.00
C GLU A 313 -9.47 28.60 4.02
N ILE A 314 -9.27 28.97 5.28
CA ILE A 314 -10.30 28.83 6.33
C ILE A 314 -11.56 29.63 5.98
N GLU A 315 -11.40 30.90 5.58
CA GLU A 315 -12.51 31.74 5.19
C GLU A 315 -13.24 31.22 3.95
N SER A 316 -12.50 30.69 2.98
CA SER A 316 -13.06 30.03 1.79
C SER A 316 -13.95 28.85 2.16
N ARG A 317 -13.46 27.99 3.05
CA ARG A 317 -14.23 26.84 3.57
C ARG A 317 -15.49 27.29 4.32
N HIS A 318 -15.40 28.32 5.17
CA HIS A 318 -16.54 28.88 5.88
C HIS A 318 -17.56 29.45 4.93
N ASN A 319 -17.15 30.22 3.90
CA ASN A 319 -18.04 30.78 2.89
C ASN A 319 -18.79 29.70 2.11
N LEU A 320 -18.11 28.59 1.77
CA LEU A 320 -18.74 27.45 1.10
C LEU A 320 -19.81 26.80 1.99
N VAL A 321 -19.50 26.59 3.27
CA VAL A 321 -20.46 26.04 4.25
C VAL A 321 -21.65 26.98 4.43
N GLN A 322 -21.40 28.31 4.56
CA GLN A 322 -22.47 29.32 4.68
C GLN A 322 -23.38 29.28 3.45
N LYS A 323 -22.82 29.26 2.24
CA LYS A 323 -23.61 29.16 1.01
C LYS A 323 -24.51 27.92 1.00
N LEU A 324 -24.02 26.75 1.44
CA LEU A 324 -24.84 25.54 1.52
C LEU A 324 -25.90 25.58 2.64
N ILE A 325 -25.71 26.41 3.66
CA ILE A 325 -26.75 26.66 4.68
C ILE A 325 -27.85 27.54 4.10
N ASP A 326 -27.49 28.60 3.38
CA ASP A 326 -28.40 29.59 2.84
C ASP A 326 -29.17 29.04 1.61
N GLU A 327 -28.55 28.22 0.77
CA GLU A 327 -29.15 27.67 -0.44
C GLU A 327 -29.68 26.26 -0.21
N PHE A 328 -30.85 26.11 0.37
CA PHE A 328 -31.45 24.81 0.71
C PHE A 328 -31.65 23.90 -0.50
N LEU A 329 -31.99 24.41 -1.66
CA LEU A 329 -32.18 23.62 -2.89
C LEU A 329 -30.84 22.99 -3.34
N LEU A 330 -29.77 23.79 -3.41
CA LEU A 330 -28.43 23.32 -3.76
C LEU A 330 -27.97 22.21 -2.80
N LYS A 331 -28.18 22.41 -1.50
CA LYS A 331 -27.86 21.42 -0.48
C LYS A 331 -28.65 20.11 -0.68
N SER A 332 -29.91 20.20 -1.07
CA SER A 332 -30.78 19.05 -1.31
C SER A 332 -30.32 18.26 -2.56
N GLU A 333 -30.02 18.98 -3.64
CA GLU A 333 -29.49 18.38 -4.89
C GLU A 333 -28.19 17.66 -4.65
N LEU A 334 -27.21 18.28 -3.98
CA LEU A 334 -25.93 17.66 -3.61
C LEU A 334 -26.06 16.41 -2.72
N LYS A 335 -27.14 16.32 -1.93
CA LYS A 335 -27.41 15.13 -1.11
C LYS A 335 -28.05 13.99 -1.88
N SER A 336 -28.62 14.27 -3.03
CA SER A 336 -29.27 13.28 -3.91
C SER A 336 -28.32 12.66 -4.94
N LEU A 337 -27.17 13.31 -5.17
CA LEU A 337 -26.05 12.77 -5.93
C LEU A 337 -25.31 11.68 -5.15
#